data_61793796fd5b26c63e88f734c481d6df
#
_entry.id   61793796fd5b26c63e88f734c481d6df
#
_cell.length_a   1.000
_cell.length_b   1.000
_cell.length_c   1.000
_cell.angle_alpha   90.00
_cell.angle_beta   90.00
_cell.angle_gamma   90.00
#
_symmetry.space_group_name_H-M   'P 1'
#
loop_
_entity.id
_entity.type
_entity.pdbx_description
1 polymer ?
#
loop_
_entity_poly.entity_id
_entity_poly.type
_entity_poly.pdbx_seq_one_letter_code
_entity_poly.pdbx_strand_id
1 'polypeptide(L)'
;MASLITKVLIAEDESAIREELVECLTNEGFDCIQASNGHDGLNILRQDIEITIVLSDIVMPQKSGLEMISDAQPLIDDDRDLEFIILTGHGGSKEAIDALNLGAIDFLEKPIDLGYLIHVVRRAEELVILKRTSRQYEALLQQDIQAKTRQIRKILGNLDSVYGETLERLEKTAEHNDLKSSGNIFLVREYAQVLAKALGWSKERQSLMLL
;
A
#
# COMPACT_ATOMS: atom_id res chain seq x y z
N MET A 1 14.96 -0.22 19.39
CA MET A 1 14.18 0.42 18.32
C MET A 1 14.30 1.91 18.54
N ALA A 2 14.90 2.66 17.61
CA ALA A 2 14.89 4.11 17.70
C ALA A 2 13.42 4.54 17.62
N SER A 3 12.90 5.21 18.65
CA SER A 3 11.60 5.86 18.60
C SER A 3 11.68 6.89 17.46
N LEU A 4 11.03 6.64 16.34
CA LEU A 4 10.84 7.68 15.34
C LEU A 4 10.01 8.77 16.01
N ILE A 5 10.62 9.93 16.24
CA ILE A 5 9.93 11.10 16.79
C ILE A 5 8.97 11.55 15.67
N THR A 6 7.68 11.57 15.97
CA THR A 6 6.66 12.00 15.03
C THR A 6 6.74 13.50 14.80
N LYS A 7 6.88 13.91 13.53
CA LYS A 7 6.91 15.33 13.15
C LYS A 7 5.51 15.87 12.91
N VAL A 8 5.21 16.99 13.56
CA VAL A 8 3.92 17.69 13.49
C VAL A 8 4.12 19.08 12.91
N LEU A 9 3.45 19.41 11.84
CA LEU A 9 3.36 20.78 11.33
C LEU A 9 2.19 21.49 11.99
N ILE A 10 2.44 22.65 12.58
CA ILE A 10 1.42 23.51 13.19
C ILE A 10 1.30 24.78 12.34
N ALA A 11 0.17 24.93 11.65
CA ALA A 11 -0.16 26.10 10.84
C ALA A 11 -1.25 26.93 11.54
N GLU A 12 -0.87 28.07 12.07
CA GLU A 12 -1.72 28.96 12.87
C GLU A 12 -1.20 30.38 12.70
N ASP A 13 -2.04 31.34 12.38
CA ASP A 13 -1.61 32.72 12.16
C ASP A 13 -1.38 33.51 13.47
N GLU A 14 -2.14 33.20 14.52
CA GLU A 14 -1.94 33.81 15.84
C GLU A 14 -0.70 33.22 16.53
N SER A 15 0.35 34.04 16.69
CA SER A 15 1.61 33.58 17.30
C SER A 15 1.44 33.01 18.72
N ALA A 16 0.57 33.61 19.52
CA ALA A 16 0.35 33.18 20.91
C ALA A 16 -0.26 31.76 20.96
N ILE A 17 -1.26 31.46 20.11
CA ILE A 17 -1.88 30.12 20.01
C ILE A 17 -0.86 29.15 19.46
N ARG A 18 -0.17 29.51 18.39
CA ARG A 18 0.85 28.67 17.76
C ARG A 18 1.95 28.25 18.72
N GLU A 19 2.49 29.20 19.51
CA GLU A 19 3.53 28.93 20.52
C GLU A 19 3.02 28.01 21.63
N GLU A 20 1.79 28.21 22.10
CA GLU A 20 1.17 27.36 23.13
C GLU A 20 1.01 25.89 22.61
N LEU A 21 0.55 25.72 21.37
CA LEU A 21 0.40 24.39 20.73
C LEU A 21 1.75 23.68 20.55
N VAL A 22 2.77 24.44 20.12
CA VAL A 22 4.14 23.93 19.97
C VAL A 22 4.72 23.52 21.33
N GLU A 23 4.60 24.33 22.34
CA GLU A 23 5.09 24.00 23.67
C GLU A 23 4.39 22.74 24.22
N CYS A 24 3.07 22.67 24.09
CA CYS A 24 2.29 21.53 24.53
C CYS A 24 2.74 20.23 23.85
N LEU A 25 2.81 20.20 22.52
CA LEU A 25 3.15 19.00 21.78
C LEU A 25 4.63 18.63 21.89
N THR A 26 5.54 19.61 22.00
CA THR A 26 6.97 19.35 22.24
C THR A 26 7.19 18.69 23.59
N ASN A 27 6.48 19.13 24.64
CA ASN A 27 6.52 18.53 25.97
C ASN A 27 6.01 17.06 25.95
N GLU A 28 5.13 16.72 25.03
CA GLU A 28 4.65 15.37 24.79
C GLU A 28 5.58 14.50 23.91
N GLY A 29 6.70 15.07 23.44
CA GLY A 29 7.73 14.37 22.69
C GLY A 29 7.57 14.39 21.17
N PHE A 30 6.72 15.26 20.63
CA PHE A 30 6.60 15.50 19.21
C PHE A 30 7.66 16.49 18.70
N ASP A 31 8.10 16.32 17.44
CA ASP A 31 8.95 17.30 16.75
C ASP A 31 8.06 18.30 16.00
N CYS A 32 7.98 19.54 16.49
CA CYS A 32 7.02 20.52 16.00
C CYS A 32 7.66 21.53 15.05
N ILE A 33 7.08 21.68 13.86
CA ILE A 33 7.44 22.65 12.84
C ILE A 33 6.29 23.67 12.74
N GLN A 34 6.63 24.95 12.56
CA GLN A 34 5.66 26.03 12.58
C GLN A 34 5.47 26.68 11.22
N ALA A 35 4.23 27.06 10.91
CA ALA A 35 3.87 27.91 9.80
C ALA A 35 2.87 28.98 10.26
N SER A 36 2.94 30.18 9.72
CA SER A 36 2.05 31.29 10.07
C SER A 36 0.86 31.45 9.11
N ASN A 37 0.77 30.60 8.11
CA ASN A 37 -0.30 30.59 7.11
C ASN A 37 -0.26 29.28 6.30
N GLY A 38 -1.33 28.99 5.55
CA GLY A 38 -1.41 27.76 4.75
C GLY A 38 -0.46 27.71 3.56
N HIS A 39 0.01 28.84 3.03
CA HIS A 39 0.99 28.87 1.94
C HIS A 39 2.36 28.39 2.43
N ASP A 40 2.84 28.91 3.53
CA ASP A 40 4.10 28.49 4.16
C ASP A 40 4.02 27.03 4.61
N GLY A 41 2.88 26.64 5.22
CA GLY A 41 2.62 25.26 5.62
C GLY A 41 2.75 24.29 4.44
N LEU A 42 2.12 24.59 3.30
CA LEU A 42 2.21 23.77 2.10
C LEU A 42 3.65 23.70 1.53
N ASN A 43 4.41 24.79 1.57
CA ASN A 43 5.81 24.80 1.14
C ASN A 43 6.68 23.91 2.03
N ILE A 44 6.47 23.96 3.35
CA ILE A 44 7.14 23.09 4.31
C ILE A 44 6.81 21.62 4.03
N LEU A 45 5.54 21.29 3.81
CA LEU A 45 5.11 19.93 3.48
C LEU A 45 5.76 19.40 2.20
N ARG A 46 6.03 20.25 1.21
CA ARG A 46 6.72 19.86 -0.03
C ARG A 46 8.21 19.59 0.18
N GLN A 47 8.83 20.21 1.17
CA GLN A 47 10.28 20.12 1.44
C GLN A 47 10.60 19.02 2.45
N ASP A 48 9.74 18.78 3.43
CA ASP A 48 9.95 17.78 4.48
C ASP A 48 8.90 16.67 4.39
N ILE A 49 9.32 15.53 3.86
CA ILE A 49 8.48 14.33 3.71
C ILE A 49 8.29 13.55 5.04
N GLU A 50 9.05 13.89 6.08
CA GLU A 50 8.96 13.22 7.38
C GLU A 50 7.79 13.73 8.22
N ILE A 51 7.21 14.88 7.86
CA ILE A 51 6.00 15.39 8.51
C ILE A 51 4.84 14.45 8.19
N THR A 52 4.18 13.98 9.23
CA THR A 52 3.09 13.00 9.14
C THR A 52 1.77 13.51 9.71
N ILE A 53 1.82 14.54 10.55
CA ILE A 53 0.63 15.15 11.13
C ILE A 53 0.66 16.64 10.85
N VAL A 54 -0.49 17.18 10.45
CA VAL A 54 -0.69 18.62 10.26
C VAL A 54 -1.83 19.08 11.15
N LEU A 55 -1.54 20.01 12.02
CA LEU A 55 -2.51 20.75 12.81
C LEU A 55 -2.66 22.12 12.18
N SER A 56 -3.84 22.46 11.67
CA SER A 56 -4.04 23.70 10.92
C SER A 56 -5.30 24.44 11.33
N ASP A 57 -5.17 25.76 11.53
CA ASP A 57 -6.35 26.61 11.57
C ASP A 57 -7.02 26.65 10.20
N ILE A 58 -8.33 26.77 10.18
CA ILE A 58 -9.13 26.98 8.96
C ILE A 58 -8.89 28.36 8.39
N VAL A 59 -8.98 29.39 9.25
CA VAL A 59 -8.97 30.78 8.82
C VAL A 59 -7.57 31.37 9.02
N MET A 60 -6.82 31.42 7.94
CA MET A 60 -5.49 32.01 7.92
C MET A 60 -5.32 32.95 6.73
N PRO A 61 -4.43 33.98 6.82
CA PRO A 61 -4.11 34.83 5.70
C PRO A 61 -3.42 34.05 4.55
N GLN A 62 -3.48 34.61 3.32
CA GLN A 62 -2.90 34.07 2.09
C GLN A 62 -3.51 32.77 1.63
N LYS A 63 -3.59 31.74 2.45
CA LYS A 63 -4.17 30.44 2.15
C LYS A 63 -4.81 29.87 3.42
N SER A 64 -6.08 29.49 3.32
CA SER A 64 -6.82 28.84 4.40
C SER A 64 -6.34 27.41 4.64
N GLY A 65 -6.68 26.85 5.82
CA GLY A 65 -6.40 25.43 6.11
C GLY A 65 -7.08 24.48 5.15
N LEU A 66 -8.32 24.77 4.72
CA LEU A 66 -9.03 23.93 3.75
C LEU A 66 -8.36 23.93 2.38
N GLU A 67 -7.91 25.09 1.90
CA GLU A 67 -7.15 25.19 0.65
C GLU A 67 -5.81 24.47 0.77
N MET A 68 -5.15 24.53 1.94
CA MET A 68 -3.90 23.83 2.20
C MET A 68 -4.12 22.32 2.13
N ILE A 69 -5.19 21.75 2.75
CA ILE A 69 -5.51 20.33 2.65
C ILE A 69 -5.75 19.94 1.19
N SER A 70 -6.56 20.71 0.46
CA SER A 70 -6.88 20.43 -0.95
C SER A 70 -5.62 20.39 -1.81
N ASP A 71 -4.71 21.36 -1.65
CA ASP A 71 -3.48 21.46 -2.42
C ASP A 71 -2.40 20.46 -1.96
N ALA A 72 -2.54 19.89 -0.77
CA ALA A 72 -1.67 18.84 -0.26
C ALA A 72 -2.09 17.43 -0.71
N GLN A 73 -3.31 17.23 -1.23
CA GLN A 73 -3.77 15.92 -1.69
C GLN A 73 -2.80 15.22 -2.67
N PRO A 74 -2.18 15.90 -3.65
CA PRO A 74 -1.20 15.28 -4.52
C PRO A 74 0.11 14.85 -3.83
N LEU A 75 0.35 15.29 -2.59
CA LEU A 75 1.51 14.88 -1.78
C LEU A 75 1.23 13.60 -1.01
N ILE A 76 -0.06 13.22 -0.86
CA ILE A 76 -0.51 12.01 -0.19
C ILE A 76 -0.56 10.93 -1.25
N ASP A 77 0.54 10.23 -1.44
CA ASP A 77 0.64 9.08 -2.32
C ASP A 77 0.73 7.78 -1.49
N ASP A 78 0.90 6.65 -2.17
CA ASP A 78 1.00 5.35 -1.51
C ASP A 78 2.16 5.24 -0.51
N ASP A 79 3.18 6.11 -0.59
CA ASP A 79 4.37 6.08 0.26
C ASP A 79 4.36 7.13 1.38
N ARG A 80 3.48 8.14 1.30
CA ARG A 80 3.41 9.22 2.30
C ARG A 80 2.15 9.15 3.13
N ASP A 81 2.33 9.03 4.45
CA ASP A 81 1.25 9.18 5.43
C ASP A 81 1.20 10.60 5.92
N LEU A 82 0.11 11.28 5.67
CA LEU A 82 -0.13 12.64 6.11
C LEU A 82 -1.56 12.73 6.63
N GLU A 83 -1.70 13.04 7.92
CA GLU A 83 -2.98 13.19 8.60
C GLU A 83 -3.23 14.64 8.95
N PHE A 84 -4.41 15.16 8.66
CA PHE A 84 -4.79 16.54 8.96
C PHE A 84 -5.76 16.59 10.13
N ILE A 85 -5.49 17.48 11.08
CA ILE A 85 -6.36 17.88 12.19
C ILE A 85 -6.63 19.37 12.03
N ILE A 86 -7.88 19.77 12.10
CA ILE A 86 -8.28 21.14 11.86
C ILE A 86 -8.66 21.85 13.15
N LEU A 87 -8.19 23.08 13.30
CA LEU A 87 -8.62 24.00 14.35
C LEU A 87 -9.73 24.90 13.79
N THR A 88 -10.86 24.98 14.46
CA THR A 88 -12.01 25.76 14.02
C THR A 88 -12.46 26.77 15.08
N GLY A 89 -12.84 27.97 14.65
CA GLY A 89 -13.46 28.95 15.54
C GLY A 89 -14.92 28.62 15.86
N HIS A 90 -15.49 29.40 16.78
CA HIS A 90 -16.86 29.22 17.24
C HIS A 90 -17.86 29.29 16.09
N GLY A 91 -18.69 28.26 15.92
CA GLY A 91 -19.70 28.20 14.86
C GLY A 91 -19.24 27.55 13.54
N GLY A 92 -18.03 27.04 13.46
CA GLY A 92 -17.43 26.42 12.26
C GLY A 92 -17.91 25.01 11.92
N SER A 93 -19.15 24.65 12.26
CA SER A 93 -19.67 23.28 12.00
C SER A 93 -19.66 22.92 10.51
N LYS A 94 -19.88 23.87 9.63
CA LYS A 94 -19.86 23.63 8.18
C LYS A 94 -18.43 23.44 7.68
N GLU A 95 -17.53 24.30 8.09
CA GLU A 95 -16.12 24.25 7.73
C GLU A 95 -15.46 22.97 8.27
N ALA A 96 -15.85 22.53 9.48
CA ALA A 96 -15.41 21.25 10.03
C ALA A 96 -15.88 20.05 9.17
N ILE A 97 -17.13 20.07 8.70
CA ILE A 97 -17.64 19.04 7.78
C ILE A 97 -16.90 19.09 6.45
N ASP A 98 -16.65 20.28 5.90
CA ASP A 98 -15.88 20.44 4.67
C ASP A 98 -14.45 19.92 4.83
N ALA A 99 -13.80 20.15 5.96
CA ALA A 99 -12.48 19.60 6.28
C ALA A 99 -12.47 18.07 6.33
N LEU A 100 -13.45 17.46 7.00
CA LEU A 100 -13.60 15.99 7.05
C LEU A 100 -13.83 15.40 5.65
N ASN A 101 -14.63 16.06 4.82
CA ASN A 101 -14.86 15.66 3.42
C ASN A 101 -13.59 15.77 2.56
N LEU A 102 -12.68 16.69 2.89
CA LEU A 102 -11.36 16.83 2.27
C LEU A 102 -10.31 15.84 2.81
N GLY A 103 -10.66 15.02 3.80
CA GLY A 103 -9.79 13.99 4.35
C GLY A 103 -9.09 14.36 5.66
N ALA A 104 -9.50 15.43 6.34
CA ALA A 104 -9.08 15.63 7.72
C ALA A 104 -9.62 14.51 8.62
N ILE A 105 -8.81 14.04 9.56
CA ILE A 105 -9.21 12.92 10.43
C ILE A 105 -10.06 13.39 11.62
N ASP A 106 -9.87 14.64 12.02
CA ASP A 106 -10.57 15.23 13.17
C ASP A 106 -10.55 16.76 13.10
N PHE A 107 -11.32 17.40 13.98
CA PHE A 107 -11.27 18.84 14.20
C PHE A 107 -11.35 19.17 15.69
N LEU A 108 -10.80 20.32 16.06
CA LEU A 108 -10.80 20.88 17.42
C LEU A 108 -11.39 22.27 17.41
N GLU A 109 -12.34 22.53 18.31
CA GLU A 109 -12.96 23.85 18.43
C GLU A 109 -12.16 24.74 19.38
N LYS A 110 -11.91 25.98 18.97
CA LYS A 110 -11.27 27.00 19.82
C LYS A 110 -12.30 27.59 20.85
N PRO A 111 -11.96 27.76 22.13
CA PRO A 111 -10.62 27.59 22.72
C PRO A 111 -10.22 26.12 22.89
N ILE A 112 -8.97 25.81 22.54
CA ILE A 112 -8.47 24.44 22.44
C ILE A 112 -8.21 23.88 23.85
N ASP A 113 -8.84 22.75 24.15
CA ASP A 113 -8.47 21.95 25.32
C ASP A 113 -7.18 21.16 24.98
N LEU A 114 -6.09 21.53 25.69
CA LEU A 114 -4.77 20.92 25.43
C LEU A 114 -4.74 19.42 25.74
N GLY A 115 -5.53 18.94 26.72
CA GLY A 115 -5.63 17.52 27.03
C GLY A 115 -6.30 16.77 25.89
N TYR A 116 -7.35 17.34 25.30
CA TYR A 116 -8.02 16.77 24.16
C TYR A 116 -7.16 16.85 22.89
N LEU A 117 -6.43 17.94 22.67
CA LEU A 117 -5.45 18.07 21.60
C LEU A 117 -4.44 16.91 21.60
N ILE A 118 -3.81 16.66 22.76
CA ILE A 118 -2.85 15.57 22.93
C ILE A 118 -3.48 14.23 22.55
N HIS A 119 -4.71 13.97 22.98
CA HIS A 119 -5.42 12.74 22.66
C HIS A 119 -5.65 12.58 21.15
N VAL A 120 -6.09 13.64 20.46
CA VAL A 120 -6.34 13.62 19.03
C VAL A 120 -5.05 13.44 18.24
N VAL A 121 -3.96 14.13 18.60
CA VAL A 121 -2.65 13.98 17.94
C VAL A 121 -2.04 12.60 18.17
N ARG A 122 -2.19 12.01 19.36
CA ARG A 122 -1.78 10.61 19.61
C ARG A 122 -2.56 9.61 18.77
N ARG A 123 -3.85 9.82 18.61
CA ARG A 123 -4.69 8.99 17.74
C ARG A 123 -4.27 9.11 16.28
N ALA A 124 -3.90 10.31 15.82
CA ALA A 124 -3.33 10.53 14.49
C ALA A 124 -2.01 9.77 14.31
N GLU A 125 -1.13 9.83 15.31
CA GLU A 125 0.13 9.08 15.32
C GLU A 125 -0.09 7.56 15.19
N GLU A 126 -1.03 7.02 15.97
CA GLU A 126 -1.40 5.60 15.89
C GLU A 126 -1.88 5.20 14.48
N LEU A 127 -2.70 6.04 13.84
CA LEU A 127 -3.17 5.81 12.47
C LEU A 127 -2.03 5.81 11.46
N VAL A 128 -1.08 6.74 11.57
CA VAL A 128 0.13 6.79 10.74
C VAL A 128 0.95 5.52 10.89
N ILE A 129 1.19 5.08 12.13
CA ILE A 129 1.94 3.85 12.42
C ILE A 129 1.22 2.63 11.84
N LEU A 130 -0.10 2.55 12.00
CA LEU A 130 -0.91 1.45 11.50
C LEU A 130 -0.85 1.38 9.96
N LYS A 131 -1.02 2.51 9.26
CA LYS A 131 -0.94 2.60 7.80
C LYS A 131 0.43 2.15 7.28
N ARG A 132 1.53 2.61 7.91
CA ARG A 132 2.90 2.19 7.57
C ARG A 132 3.12 0.70 7.76
N THR A 133 2.67 0.17 8.89
CA THR A 133 2.81 -1.25 9.23
C THR A 133 2.04 -2.12 8.23
N SER A 134 0.81 -1.72 7.88
CA SER A 134 -0.01 -2.44 6.88
C SER A 134 0.68 -2.49 5.51
N ARG A 135 1.19 -1.35 5.02
CA ARG A 135 1.91 -1.30 3.74
C ARG A 135 3.18 -2.16 3.73
N GLN A 136 3.97 -2.11 4.80
CA GLN A 136 5.15 -2.97 4.93
C GLN A 136 4.78 -4.45 4.88
N TYR A 137 3.70 -4.83 5.54
CA TYR A 137 3.21 -6.20 5.54
C TYR A 137 2.71 -6.64 4.15
N GLU A 138 1.96 -5.77 3.47
CA GLU A 138 1.49 -6.02 2.10
C GLU A 138 2.67 -6.19 1.12
N ALA A 139 3.70 -5.35 1.22
CA ALA A 139 4.90 -5.45 0.39
C ALA A 139 5.65 -6.79 0.62
N LEU A 140 5.78 -7.22 1.88
CA LEU A 140 6.36 -8.52 2.23
C LEU A 140 5.55 -9.69 1.68
N LEU A 141 4.22 -9.64 1.79
CA LEU A 141 3.33 -10.66 1.23
C LEU A 141 3.45 -10.73 -0.30
N GLN A 142 3.50 -9.60 -0.99
CA GLN A 142 3.68 -9.57 -2.44
C GLN A 142 5.02 -10.20 -2.86
N GLN A 143 6.10 -9.93 -2.13
CA GLN A 143 7.40 -10.55 -2.39
C GLN A 143 7.36 -12.07 -2.20
N ASP A 144 6.72 -12.56 -1.13
CA ASP A 144 6.58 -14.01 -0.87
C ASP A 144 5.75 -14.70 -1.95
N ILE A 145 4.62 -14.09 -2.35
CA ILE A 145 3.79 -14.59 -3.45
C ILE A 145 4.58 -14.68 -4.75
N GLN A 146 5.36 -13.66 -5.10
CA GLN A 146 6.19 -13.66 -6.29
C GLN A 146 7.27 -14.74 -6.24
N ALA A 147 7.91 -14.93 -5.08
CA ALA A 147 8.93 -15.97 -4.90
C ALA A 147 8.33 -17.36 -5.06
N LYS A 148 7.20 -17.64 -4.40
CA LYS A 148 6.48 -18.92 -4.51
C LYS A 148 5.97 -19.17 -5.93
N THR A 149 5.45 -18.15 -6.60
CA THR A 149 5.00 -18.26 -7.99
C THR A 149 6.16 -18.65 -8.94
N ARG A 150 7.34 -18.04 -8.76
CA ARG A 150 8.55 -18.40 -9.52
C ARG A 150 8.97 -19.85 -9.24
N GLN A 151 8.92 -20.28 -7.99
CA GLN A 151 9.26 -21.65 -7.60
C GLN A 151 8.29 -22.66 -8.23
N ILE A 152 6.99 -22.41 -8.19
CA ILE A 152 5.96 -23.25 -8.81
C ILE A 152 6.18 -23.35 -10.33
N ARG A 153 6.43 -22.22 -11.01
CA ARG A 153 6.73 -22.22 -12.45
C ARG A 153 7.97 -23.06 -12.80
N LYS A 154 9.01 -22.99 -11.97
CA LYS A 154 10.22 -23.80 -12.14
C LYS A 154 9.92 -25.30 -11.99
N ILE A 155 9.14 -25.67 -10.98
CA ILE A 155 8.74 -27.07 -10.75
C ILE A 155 7.91 -27.58 -11.93
N LEU A 156 6.92 -26.81 -12.42
CA LEU A 156 6.10 -27.16 -13.56
C LEU A 156 6.94 -27.33 -14.83
N GLY A 157 7.91 -26.42 -15.09
CA GLY A 157 8.80 -26.54 -16.24
C GLY A 157 9.69 -27.79 -16.17
N ASN A 158 10.19 -28.14 -15.00
CA ASN A 158 10.96 -29.38 -14.82
C ASN A 158 10.07 -30.63 -15.02
N LEU A 159 8.83 -30.59 -14.54
CA LEU A 159 7.87 -31.68 -14.72
C LEU A 159 7.58 -31.91 -16.20
N ASP A 160 7.31 -30.84 -16.96
CA ASP A 160 7.08 -30.91 -18.40
C ASP A 160 8.30 -31.52 -19.13
N SER A 161 9.53 -31.17 -18.73
CA SER A 161 10.74 -31.77 -19.32
C SER A 161 10.86 -33.26 -19.02
N VAL A 162 10.61 -33.66 -17.77
CA VAL A 162 10.67 -35.08 -17.35
C VAL A 162 9.59 -35.91 -18.08
N TYR A 163 8.38 -35.37 -18.23
CA TYR A 163 7.32 -36.03 -19.01
C TYR A 163 7.70 -36.16 -20.47
N GLY A 164 8.26 -35.10 -21.09
CA GLY A 164 8.74 -35.16 -22.47
C GLY A 164 9.80 -36.24 -22.69
N GLU A 165 10.83 -36.30 -21.84
CA GLU A 165 11.87 -37.32 -21.89
C GLU A 165 11.33 -38.73 -21.68
N THR A 166 10.34 -38.90 -20.80
CA THR A 166 9.74 -40.19 -20.52
C THR A 166 8.92 -40.70 -21.73
N LEU A 167 8.17 -39.79 -22.37
CA LEU A 167 7.41 -40.10 -23.59
C LEU A 167 8.34 -40.49 -24.73
N GLU A 168 9.42 -39.75 -24.99
CA GLU A 168 10.43 -40.09 -25.99
C GLU A 168 11.06 -41.46 -25.76
N ARG A 169 11.36 -41.77 -24.48
CA ARG A 169 11.92 -43.11 -24.13
C ARG A 169 10.92 -44.23 -24.35
N LEU A 170 9.63 -44.01 -24.04
CA LEU A 170 8.55 -44.97 -24.28
C LEU A 170 8.35 -45.16 -25.78
N GLU A 171 8.38 -44.12 -26.59
CA GLU A 171 8.27 -44.17 -28.04
C GLU A 171 9.42 -44.97 -28.65
N LYS A 172 10.67 -44.69 -28.30
CA LYS A 172 11.84 -45.46 -28.73
C LYS A 172 11.78 -46.95 -28.33
N THR A 173 11.23 -47.21 -27.12
CA THR A 173 11.09 -48.59 -26.63
C THR A 173 9.97 -49.35 -27.39
N ALA A 174 8.90 -48.64 -27.73
CA ALA A 174 7.81 -49.18 -28.55
C ALA A 174 8.29 -49.48 -29.98
N GLU A 175 9.03 -48.59 -30.63
CA GLU A 175 9.63 -48.78 -31.95
C GLU A 175 10.58 -50.01 -31.98
N HIS A 176 11.37 -50.23 -30.92
CA HIS A 176 12.29 -51.37 -30.85
C HIS A 176 11.60 -52.73 -30.65
N ASN A 177 10.41 -52.73 -30.03
CA ASN A 177 9.60 -53.96 -29.85
C ASN A 177 8.70 -54.25 -31.03
N ASP A 178 8.45 -53.29 -31.94
CA ASP A 178 7.47 -53.39 -33.01
C ASP A 178 7.95 -54.12 -34.28
N LEU A 179 9.19 -54.58 -34.32
CA LEU A 179 9.62 -55.52 -35.37
C LEU A 179 8.86 -56.86 -35.31
N LYS A 180 7.92 -57.05 -34.38
CA LYS A 180 7.13 -58.29 -34.24
C LYS A 180 5.60 -58.15 -34.08
N SER A 181 5.03 -56.95 -34.02
CA SER A 181 3.55 -56.83 -33.93
C SER A 181 3.03 -55.41 -34.25
N SER A 182 2.56 -55.25 -35.47
CA SER A 182 1.95 -53.99 -36.00
C SER A 182 0.59 -53.61 -35.37
N GLY A 183 0.17 -54.24 -34.30
CA GLY A 183 -1.13 -53.99 -33.65
C GLY A 183 -1.11 -53.12 -32.40
N ASN A 184 0.03 -52.98 -31.75
CA ASN A 184 0.10 -52.35 -30.41
C ASN A 184 0.30 -50.82 -30.44
N ILE A 185 0.88 -50.24 -31.49
CA ILE A 185 1.14 -48.80 -31.58
C ILE A 185 -0.18 -48.04 -31.65
N PHE A 186 -1.16 -48.52 -32.35
CA PHE A 186 -2.47 -47.88 -32.48
C PHE A 186 -3.20 -47.80 -31.12
N LEU A 187 -3.12 -48.86 -30.34
CA LEU A 187 -3.69 -48.93 -28.98
C LEU A 187 -2.99 -47.99 -27.99
N VAL A 188 -1.66 -47.91 -28.00
CA VAL A 188 -0.88 -47.00 -27.13
C VAL A 188 -1.23 -45.56 -27.47
N ARG A 189 -1.38 -45.21 -28.74
CA ARG A 189 -1.75 -43.86 -29.19
C ARG A 189 -3.18 -43.49 -28.75
N GLU A 190 -4.15 -44.37 -28.84
CA GLU A 190 -5.52 -44.15 -28.35
C GLU A 190 -5.56 -43.95 -26.83
N TYR A 191 -4.86 -44.79 -26.06
CA TYR A 191 -4.78 -44.67 -24.61
C TYR A 191 -4.08 -43.39 -24.20
N ALA A 192 -3.01 -42.98 -24.88
CA ALA A 192 -2.31 -41.70 -24.60
C ALA A 192 -3.22 -40.50 -24.86
N GLN A 193 -4.05 -40.51 -25.90
CA GLN A 193 -5.04 -39.46 -26.17
C GLN A 193 -6.12 -39.37 -25.08
N VAL A 194 -6.64 -40.52 -24.64
CA VAL A 194 -7.63 -40.57 -23.57
C VAL A 194 -7.05 -40.04 -22.27
N LEU A 195 -5.82 -40.38 -21.92
CA LEU A 195 -5.10 -39.89 -20.74
C LEU A 195 -4.83 -38.37 -20.82
N ALA A 196 -4.36 -37.88 -21.97
CA ALA A 196 -4.11 -36.46 -22.17
C ALA A 196 -5.40 -35.63 -22.05
N LYS A 197 -6.51 -36.16 -22.54
CA LYS A 197 -7.85 -35.56 -22.41
C LYS A 197 -8.34 -35.59 -20.98
N ALA A 198 -8.14 -36.68 -20.24
CA ALA A 198 -8.51 -36.83 -18.83
C ALA A 198 -7.68 -35.96 -17.92
N LEU A 199 -6.41 -35.68 -18.27
CA LEU A 199 -5.51 -34.77 -17.55
C LEU A 199 -5.70 -33.29 -17.92
N GLY A 200 -6.67 -32.93 -18.76
CA GLY A 200 -6.99 -31.55 -19.14
C GLY A 200 -5.93 -30.86 -20.01
N TRP A 201 -5.15 -31.63 -20.79
CA TRP A 201 -4.14 -31.03 -21.65
C TRP A 201 -4.76 -30.22 -22.78
N SER A 202 -4.13 -29.08 -23.15
CA SER A 202 -4.60 -28.26 -24.26
C SER A 202 -4.59 -29.01 -25.58
N LYS A 203 -5.48 -28.62 -26.52
CA LYS A 203 -5.57 -29.24 -27.85
C LYS A 203 -4.24 -29.22 -28.61
N GLU A 204 -3.42 -28.19 -28.42
CA GLU A 204 -2.08 -28.07 -29.03
C GLU A 204 -1.11 -29.15 -28.50
N ARG A 205 -1.14 -29.43 -27.17
CA ARG A 205 -0.35 -30.50 -26.56
C ARG A 205 -0.86 -31.92 -26.97
N GLN A 206 -2.17 -32.05 -27.14
CA GLN A 206 -2.75 -33.33 -27.64
C GLN A 206 -2.36 -33.61 -29.09
N SER A 207 -2.18 -32.57 -29.91
CA SER A 207 -1.78 -32.74 -31.33
C SER A 207 -0.32 -33.16 -31.51
N LEU A 208 0.57 -32.79 -30.56
CA LEU A 208 1.97 -33.23 -30.57
C LEU A 208 2.14 -34.74 -30.30
N MET A 209 1.16 -35.41 -29.73
CA MET A 209 1.13 -36.89 -29.58
C MET A 209 0.69 -37.64 -30.84
N LEU A 210 0.31 -36.92 -31.88
CA LEU A 210 -0.19 -37.50 -33.14
C LEU A 210 0.89 -37.56 -34.23
N LEU A 211 2.04 -36.98 -33.98
CA LEU A 211 3.23 -37.03 -34.85
C LEU A 211 4.12 -38.20 -34.45
#